data_ec7dd06a8291e8f3382a16e6eaf6625c
#
_entry.id   ec7dd06a8291e8f3382a16e6eaf6625c
#
_cell.length_a   1.000
_cell.length_b   1.000
_cell.length_c   1.000
_cell.angle_alpha   90.00
_cell.angle_beta   90.00
_cell.angle_gamma   90.00
#
_symmetry.space_group_name_H-M   'P 1'
#
loop_
_entity.id
_entity.type
_entity.pdbx_description
1 polymer ?
#
loop_
_entity_poly.entity_id
_entity_poly.type
_entity_poly.pdbx_seq_one_letter_code
_entity_poly.pdbx_strand_id
1 'polypeptide(L)'
;MRVIFPDKQDKNPLLTRVLKQLPSFILITSCVSPFVSYVLKKIFGIPSILETLALSTEGIRQHKFWQLITYPLITSDSLRIYNDRCMEITQRLLIRNVLCFIFLYKATQHIIRKLGSTTFLFLLVGQTLLTGITTWILLKLFHSSHALFGPECLISFLLLIWVFLDPEKRLALPTLPVTLSRKWAFVVLSIFYFFILILSGAFPLFFGSIFSMFLGILFCFKEKIPNPYRIRTF
;
A
#
# COMPACT_ATOMS: atom_id res chain seq x y z
N MET A 1 -25.76 -3.95 17.79
CA MET A 1 -26.21 -2.84 16.91
C MET A 1 -25.20 -2.70 15.77
N ARG A 2 -25.58 -2.96 14.52
CA ARG A 2 -24.70 -2.72 13.36
C ARG A 2 -24.71 -1.23 13.10
N VAL A 3 -23.60 -0.55 13.28
CA VAL A 3 -23.44 0.82 12.79
C VAL A 3 -23.26 0.72 11.27
N ILE A 4 -24.34 0.96 10.54
CA ILE A 4 -24.30 1.01 9.08
C ILE A 4 -23.98 2.46 8.72
N PHE A 5 -22.76 2.70 8.22
CA PHE A 5 -22.43 3.99 7.65
C PHE A 5 -23.20 4.17 6.35
N PRO A 6 -24.05 5.21 6.24
CA PRO A 6 -24.75 5.50 5.00
C PRO A 6 -23.76 5.84 3.88
N ASP A 7 -24.13 5.50 2.66
CA ASP A 7 -23.32 5.87 1.50
C ASP A 7 -23.35 7.39 1.32
N LYS A 8 -22.18 8.03 1.28
CA LYS A 8 -22.09 9.46 0.99
C LYS A 8 -22.29 9.71 -0.51
N GLN A 9 -23.20 10.61 -0.84
CA GLN A 9 -23.28 11.15 -2.18
C GLN A 9 -22.05 12.00 -2.48
N ASP A 10 -21.29 11.63 -3.50
CA ASP A 10 -20.11 12.37 -3.91
C ASP A 10 -20.48 13.68 -4.60
N LYS A 11 -19.97 14.80 -4.08
CA LYS A 11 -20.16 16.12 -4.66
C LYS A 11 -19.37 16.34 -5.96
N ASN A 12 -18.33 15.52 -6.22
CA ASN A 12 -17.44 15.64 -7.37
C ASN A 12 -17.35 14.32 -8.18
N PRO A 13 -18.20 14.12 -9.18
CA PRO A 13 -18.25 12.88 -9.96
C PRO A 13 -16.97 12.62 -10.77
N LEU A 14 -16.28 13.68 -11.24
CA LEU A 14 -15.01 13.54 -11.96
C LEU A 14 -13.90 13.01 -11.05
N LEU A 15 -13.76 13.61 -9.86
CA LEU A 15 -12.78 13.15 -8.85
C LEU A 15 -13.03 11.68 -8.49
N THR A 16 -14.29 11.32 -8.28
CA THR A 16 -14.68 9.94 -7.98
C THR A 16 -14.26 8.98 -9.08
N ARG A 17 -14.47 9.35 -10.35
CA ARG A 17 -14.06 8.53 -11.51
C ARG A 17 -12.54 8.33 -11.54
N VAL A 18 -11.77 9.40 -11.38
CA VAL A 18 -10.29 9.34 -11.38
C VAL A 18 -9.78 8.47 -10.23
N LEU A 19 -10.28 8.69 -9.01
CA LEU A 19 -9.84 7.93 -7.84
C LEU A 19 -10.22 6.44 -7.90
N LYS A 20 -11.32 6.10 -8.55
CA LYS A 20 -11.69 4.69 -8.81
C LYS A 20 -10.73 3.99 -9.78
N GLN A 21 -10.04 4.73 -10.65
CA GLN A 21 -9.04 4.18 -11.56
C GLN A 21 -7.63 4.10 -10.95
N LEU A 22 -7.41 4.72 -9.79
CA LEU A 22 -6.12 4.75 -9.11
C LEU A 22 -5.50 3.35 -8.90
N PRO A 23 -6.24 2.31 -8.45
CA PRO A 23 -5.68 0.96 -8.31
C PRO A 23 -5.14 0.41 -9.62
N SER A 24 -5.85 0.64 -10.73
CA SER A 24 -5.40 0.21 -12.06
C SER A 24 -4.12 0.96 -12.48
N PHE A 25 -4.06 2.25 -12.21
CA PHE A 25 -2.86 3.05 -12.46
C PHE A 25 -1.65 2.54 -11.68
N ILE A 26 -1.80 2.29 -10.37
CA ILE A 26 -0.73 1.73 -9.52
C ILE A 26 -0.30 0.35 -10.03
N LEU A 27 -1.24 -0.52 -10.42
CA LEU A 27 -0.90 -1.82 -10.99
C LEU A 27 -0.07 -1.71 -12.25
N ILE A 28 -0.52 -0.88 -13.21
CA ILE A 28 0.17 -0.69 -14.49
C ILE A 28 1.56 -0.14 -14.24
N THR A 29 1.69 0.92 -13.44
CA THR A 29 3.00 1.51 -13.13
C THR A 29 3.92 0.53 -12.42
N SER A 30 3.42 -0.24 -11.47
CA SER A 30 4.18 -1.28 -10.77
C SER A 30 4.65 -2.40 -11.69
N CYS A 31 3.84 -2.81 -12.65
CA CYS A 31 4.22 -3.85 -13.61
C CYS A 31 5.19 -3.32 -14.68
N VAL A 32 5.02 -2.08 -15.13
CA VAL A 32 5.81 -1.49 -16.22
C VAL A 32 7.15 -0.93 -15.73
N SER A 33 7.21 -0.41 -14.50
CA SER A 33 8.41 0.26 -13.96
C SER A 33 9.68 -0.59 -14.01
N PRO A 34 9.69 -1.91 -13.72
CA PRO A 34 10.89 -2.74 -13.83
C PRO A 34 11.41 -2.82 -15.27
N PHE A 35 10.50 -2.97 -16.25
CA PHE A 35 10.87 -3.03 -17.67
C PHE A 35 11.49 -1.74 -18.16
N VAL A 36 10.82 -0.62 -17.86
CA VAL A 36 11.31 0.69 -18.28
C VAL A 36 12.64 1.00 -17.59
N SER A 37 12.80 0.64 -16.33
CA SER A 37 14.08 0.78 -15.61
C SER A 37 15.20 -0.01 -16.27
N TYR A 38 14.92 -1.25 -16.70
CA TYR A 38 15.89 -2.08 -17.41
C TYR A 38 16.31 -1.46 -18.75
N VAL A 39 15.33 -1.05 -19.56
CA VAL A 39 15.58 -0.43 -20.88
C VAL A 39 16.38 0.86 -20.73
N LEU A 40 16.01 1.75 -19.82
CA LEU A 40 16.70 3.02 -19.59
C LEU A 40 18.14 2.80 -19.16
N LYS A 41 18.38 1.85 -18.24
CA LYS A 41 19.72 1.59 -17.74
C LYS A 41 20.61 0.91 -18.80
N LYS A 42 20.09 -0.11 -19.53
CA LYS A 42 20.88 -0.90 -20.46
C LYS A 42 21.11 -0.20 -21.81
N ILE A 43 20.11 0.52 -22.34
CA ILE A 43 20.18 1.12 -23.68
C ILE A 43 20.69 2.56 -23.62
N PHE A 44 20.23 3.35 -22.63
CA PHE A 44 20.50 4.77 -22.56
C PHE A 44 21.51 5.17 -21.49
N GLY A 45 21.98 4.23 -20.63
CA GLY A 45 22.88 4.55 -19.53
C GLY A 45 22.27 5.50 -18.47
N ILE A 46 20.95 5.72 -18.50
CA ILE A 46 20.25 6.65 -17.60
C ILE A 46 20.01 5.96 -16.26
N PRO A 47 20.05 6.69 -15.12
CA PRO A 47 19.70 6.15 -13.82
C PRO A 47 18.34 5.43 -13.85
N SER A 48 18.24 4.31 -13.15
CA SER A 48 17.01 3.52 -13.12
C SER A 48 15.84 4.37 -12.56
N ILE A 49 14.63 4.12 -13.05
CA ILE A 49 13.42 4.76 -12.51
C ILE A 49 13.32 4.51 -11.00
N LEU A 50 13.80 3.35 -10.53
CA LEU A 50 13.86 3.03 -9.10
C LEU A 50 14.71 4.04 -8.33
N GLU A 51 15.89 4.38 -8.80
CA GLU A 51 16.77 5.38 -8.16
C GLU A 51 16.17 6.78 -8.15
N THR A 52 15.26 7.04 -9.08
CA THR A 52 14.59 8.35 -9.21
C THR A 52 13.34 8.45 -8.37
N LEU A 53 12.54 7.39 -8.26
CA LEU A 53 11.19 7.42 -7.68
C LEU A 53 11.09 6.69 -6.32
N ALA A 54 12.01 5.75 -6.02
CA ALA A 54 12.03 5.08 -4.71
C ALA A 54 12.51 6.02 -3.62
N LEU A 55 11.90 5.94 -2.45
CA LEU A 55 12.28 6.75 -1.30
C LEU A 55 13.58 6.23 -0.71
N SER A 56 14.64 7.05 -0.76
CA SER A 56 15.94 6.76 -0.21
C SER A 56 16.54 7.95 0.52
N THR A 57 17.44 7.69 1.46
CA THR A 57 18.17 8.75 2.18
C THR A 57 19.00 9.60 1.23
N GLU A 58 19.65 8.97 0.26
CA GLU A 58 20.46 9.64 -0.74
C GLU A 58 19.61 10.49 -1.70
N GLY A 59 18.45 9.99 -2.13
CA GLY A 59 17.55 10.75 -2.98
C GLY A 59 17.07 12.05 -2.32
N ILE A 60 16.66 11.98 -1.06
CA ILE A 60 16.25 13.19 -0.31
C ILE A 60 17.43 14.15 -0.11
N ARG A 61 18.66 13.64 0.12
CA ARG A 61 19.87 14.45 0.19
C ARG A 61 20.15 15.19 -1.12
N GLN A 62 19.84 14.56 -2.26
CA GLN A 62 19.91 15.14 -3.60
C GLN A 62 18.67 16.01 -3.96
N HIS A 63 17.87 16.43 -2.97
CA HIS A 63 16.66 17.25 -3.16
C HIS A 63 15.54 16.59 -3.98
N LYS A 64 15.52 15.26 -4.10
CA LYS A 64 14.46 14.51 -4.79
C LYS A 64 13.23 14.31 -3.88
N PHE A 65 12.62 15.40 -3.41
CA PHE A 65 11.49 15.35 -2.46
C PHE A 65 10.23 14.68 -3.01
N TRP A 66 10.09 14.58 -4.34
CA TRP A 66 8.98 13.83 -4.95
C TRP A 66 8.96 12.35 -4.55
N GLN A 67 10.11 11.78 -4.14
CA GLN A 67 10.19 10.40 -3.65
C GLN A 67 9.25 10.13 -2.47
N LEU A 68 8.91 11.16 -1.67
CA LEU A 68 7.95 11.04 -0.57
C LEU A 68 6.52 10.69 -1.03
N ILE A 69 6.20 10.95 -2.30
CA ILE A 69 4.87 10.71 -2.87
C ILE A 69 4.91 9.60 -3.92
N THR A 70 6.04 9.43 -4.62
CA THR A 70 6.13 8.52 -5.77
C THR A 70 6.49 7.09 -5.41
N TYR A 71 7.03 6.83 -4.23
CA TYR A 71 7.47 5.50 -3.81
C TYR A 71 6.39 4.40 -3.92
N PRO A 72 5.07 4.67 -3.76
CA PRO A 72 4.06 3.62 -3.89
C PRO A 72 3.78 3.21 -5.34
N LEU A 73 4.25 4.00 -6.30
CA LEU A 73 3.98 3.77 -7.74
C LEU A 73 4.92 2.74 -8.37
N ILE A 74 5.98 2.35 -7.67
CA ILE A 74 7.01 1.47 -8.21
C ILE A 74 7.18 0.23 -7.35
N THR A 75 7.61 -0.85 -7.97
CA THR A 75 8.03 -2.05 -7.25
C THR A 75 9.47 -2.38 -7.62
N SER A 76 10.23 -2.89 -6.65
CA SER A 76 11.64 -3.22 -6.85
C SER A 76 11.89 -4.70 -6.93
N ASP A 77 10.88 -5.53 -7.04
CA ASP A 77 11.17 -6.95 -7.14
C ASP A 77 12.05 -7.22 -8.33
N SER A 78 13.28 -7.30 -7.95
CA SER A 78 14.35 -8.07 -8.52
C SER A 78 14.49 -8.02 -10.03
N LEU A 79 14.70 -6.85 -10.55
CA LEU A 79 15.76 -6.73 -11.50
C LEU A 79 17.10 -6.56 -10.74
N ARG A 80 17.39 -7.41 -9.77
CA ARG A 80 18.77 -7.71 -9.44
C ARG A 80 19.34 -8.40 -10.66
N ILE A 81 19.86 -7.58 -11.57
CA ILE A 81 20.73 -8.03 -12.64
C ILE A 81 22.04 -8.43 -11.97
N TYR A 82 22.01 -9.62 -11.35
CA TYR A 82 23.21 -10.36 -11.08
C TYR A 82 23.43 -11.25 -12.30
N ASN A 83 24.52 -10.98 -13.00
CA ASN A 83 25.07 -11.80 -14.09
C ASN A 83 24.04 -12.26 -15.14
N ASP A 84 23.87 -11.47 -16.20
CA ASP A 84 23.34 -11.85 -17.53
C ASP A 84 22.07 -12.73 -17.61
N ARG A 85 21.46 -13.08 -16.50
CA ARG A 85 20.16 -13.73 -16.46
C ARG A 85 19.07 -12.69 -16.59
N CYS A 86 18.74 -12.40 -17.83
CA CYS A 86 17.55 -11.65 -18.20
C CYS A 86 16.30 -12.28 -17.54
N MET A 87 15.54 -11.41 -16.88
CA MET A 87 14.12 -11.57 -16.64
C MET A 87 13.68 -12.89 -15.96
N GLU A 88 13.99 -13.08 -14.70
CA GLU A 88 12.96 -13.66 -13.85
C GLU A 88 12.01 -12.52 -13.43
N ILE A 89 11.08 -12.16 -14.33
CA ILE A 89 9.78 -11.63 -13.88
C ILE A 89 9.19 -12.83 -13.17
N THR A 90 9.51 -12.94 -11.90
CA THR A 90 9.13 -14.09 -11.11
C THR A 90 7.61 -14.09 -11.12
N GLN A 91 7.02 -15.25 -11.41
CA GLN A 91 5.57 -15.51 -11.23
C GLN A 91 5.09 -14.93 -9.89
N ARG A 92 5.97 -14.91 -8.88
CA ARG A 92 5.77 -14.28 -7.57
C ARG A 92 5.46 -12.78 -7.66
N LEU A 93 6.16 -12.02 -8.50
CA LEU A 93 5.88 -10.58 -8.69
C LEU A 93 4.49 -10.36 -9.29
N LEU A 94 4.13 -11.11 -10.32
CA LEU A 94 2.83 -11.01 -10.96
C LEU A 94 1.71 -11.39 -9.99
N ILE A 95 1.84 -12.52 -9.29
CA ILE A 95 0.85 -12.96 -8.30
C ILE A 95 0.69 -11.91 -7.19
N ARG A 96 1.80 -11.40 -6.65
CA ARG A 96 1.78 -10.34 -5.63
C ARG A 96 1.05 -9.09 -6.14
N ASN A 97 1.43 -8.59 -7.32
CA ASN A 97 0.82 -7.37 -7.89
C ASN A 97 -0.67 -7.56 -8.18
N VAL A 98 -1.09 -8.72 -8.68
CA VAL A 98 -2.51 -9.03 -8.90
C VAL A 98 -3.28 -9.07 -7.59
N LEU A 99 -2.75 -9.72 -6.56
CA LEU A 99 -3.38 -9.75 -5.23
C LEU A 99 -3.47 -8.34 -4.62
N CYS A 100 -2.38 -7.57 -4.66
CA CYS A 100 -2.36 -6.19 -4.22
C CYS A 100 -3.41 -5.35 -4.95
N PHE A 101 -3.54 -5.52 -6.26
CA PHE A 101 -4.54 -4.83 -7.07
C PHE A 101 -5.97 -5.18 -6.64
N ILE A 102 -6.29 -6.47 -6.47
CA ILE A 102 -7.62 -6.91 -6.06
C ILE A 102 -8.03 -6.28 -4.73
N PHE A 103 -7.12 -6.31 -3.74
CA PHE A 103 -7.36 -5.72 -2.43
C PHE A 103 -7.48 -4.21 -2.51
N LEU A 104 -6.55 -3.55 -3.19
CA LEU A 104 -6.54 -2.10 -3.37
C LEU A 104 -7.82 -1.62 -4.08
N TYR A 105 -8.24 -2.32 -5.15
CA TYR A 105 -9.45 -2.00 -5.89
C TYR A 105 -10.70 -2.11 -5.01
N LYS A 106 -10.87 -3.24 -4.32
CA LYS A 106 -12.04 -3.47 -3.44
C LYS A 106 -12.09 -2.49 -2.28
N ALA A 107 -10.93 -2.24 -1.63
CA ALA A 107 -10.83 -1.30 -0.52
C ALA A 107 -11.14 0.13 -0.98
N THR A 108 -10.51 0.60 -2.07
CA THR A 108 -10.72 1.94 -2.64
C THR A 108 -12.19 2.19 -2.99
N GLN A 109 -12.83 1.27 -3.73
CA GLN A 109 -14.23 1.39 -4.12
C GLN A 109 -15.14 1.49 -2.89
N HIS A 110 -14.87 0.69 -1.87
CA HIS A 110 -15.69 0.66 -0.66
C HIS A 110 -15.50 1.92 0.19
N ILE A 111 -14.25 2.35 0.37
CA ILE A 111 -13.92 3.54 1.17
C ILE A 111 -14.49 4.80 0.51
N ILE A 112 -14.33 4.97 -0.82
CA ILE A 112 -14.90 6.10 -1.55
C ILE A 112 -16.42 6.14 -1.38
N ARG A 113 -17.11 5.00 -1.46
CA ARG A 113 -18.57 4.94 -1.28
C ARG A 113 -18.99 5.37 0.12
N LYS A 114 -18.23 5.00 1.16
CA LYS A 114 -18.58 5.28 2.56
C LYS A 114 -18.13 6.64 3.06
N LEU A 115 -16.95 7.09 2.66
CA LEU A 115 -16.33 8.32 3.18
C LEU A 115 -16.37 9.49 2.18
N GLY A 116 -16.62 9.19 0.90
CA GLY A 116 -16.59 10.17 -0.18
C GLY A 116 -15.20 10.34 -0.80
N SER A 117 -15.16 10.82 -2.04
CA SER A 117 -13.94 10.95 -2.85
C SER A 117 -12.96 11.97 -2.29
N THR A 118 -13.45 13.11 -1.80
CA THR A 118 -12.58 14.17 -1.23
C THR A 118 -11.85 13.68 0.02
N THR A 119 -12.59 13.04 0.95
CA THR A 119 -11.98 12.47 2.16
C THR A 119 -10.95 11.41 1.79
N PHE A 120 -11.27 10.54 0.83
CA PHE A 120 -10.34 9.51 0.34
C PHE A 120 -9.06 10.11 -0.24
N LEU A 121 -9.14 11.19 -1.02
CA LEU A 121 -7.97 11.87 -1.57
C LEU A 121 -7.06 12.41 -0.46
N PHE A 122 -7.63 13.11 0.52
CA PHE A 122 -6.86 13.61 1.67
C PHE A 122 -6.19 12.48 2.46
N LEU A 123 -6.90 11.38 2.66
CA LEU A 123 -6.34 10.20 3.31
C LEU A 123 -5.16 9.62 2.54
N LEU A 124 -5.31 9.47 1.24
CA LEU A 124 -4.29 8.90 0.37
C LEU A 124 -3.02 9.75 0.36
N VAL A 125 -3.16 11.06 0.13
CA VAL A 125 -2.01 11.97 0.09
C VAL A 125 -1.38 12.09 1.47
N GLY A 126 -2.19 12.31 2.50
CA GLY A 126 -1.71 12.45 3.88
C GLY A 126 -0.98 11.20 4.38
N GLN A 127 -1.55 10.01 4.15
CA GLN A 127 -0.91 8.75 4.51
C GLN A 127 0.42 8.56 3.78
N THR A 128 0.44 8.78 2.45
CA THR A 128 1.64 8.59 1.64
C THR A 128 2.77 9.51 2.12
N LEU A 129 2.49 10.80 2.33
CA LEU A 129 3.47 11.76 2.83
C LEU A 129 3.96 11.41 4.23
N LEU A 130 3.06 11.16 5.19
CA LEU A 130 3.42 10.88 6.57
C LEU A 130 4.23 9.58 6.68
N THR A 131 3.82 8.53 5.96
CA THR A 131 4.57 7.28 5.93
C THR A 131 5.94 7.46 5.26
N GLY A 132 6.00 8.22 4.18
CA GLY A 132 7.27 8.54 3.51
C GLY A 132 8.22 9.28 4.43
N ILE A 133 7.77 10.36 5.10
CA ILE A 133 8.58 11.14 6.04
C ILE A 133 9.07 10.27 7.20
N THR A 134 8.17 9.52 7.84
CA THR A 134 8.53 8.66 8.98
C THR A 134 9.53 7.60 8.58
N THR A 135 9.31 6.93 7.45
CA THR A 135 10.26 5.92 6.97
C THR A 135 11.60 6.53 6.60
N TRP A 136 11.62 7.71 5.98
CA TRP A 136 12.88 8.42 5.70
C TRP A 136 13.65 8.74 6.98
N ILE A 137 12.96 9.23 8.04
CA ILE A 137 13.59 9.50 9.34
C ILE A 137 14.21 8.21 9.91
N LEU A 138 13.47 7.10 9.86
CA LEU A 138 13.96 5.80 10.34
C LEU A 138 15.18 5.32 9.53
N LEU A 139 15.13 5.41 8.20
CA LEU A 139 16.28 5.07 7.35
C LEU A 139 17.51 5.87 7.68
N LYS A 140 17.33 7.17 7.97
CA LYS A 140 18.43 8.07 8.38
C LYS A 140 19.00 7.70 9.76
N LEU A 141 18.12 7.41 10.73
CA LEU A 141 18.52 7.02 12.09
C LEU A 141 19.30 5.69 12.10
N PHE A 142 18.87 4.73 11.32
CA PHE A 142 19.53 3.42 11.25
C PHE A 142 20.66 3.36 10.22
N HIS A 143 21.05 4.49 9.62
CA HIS A 143 22.07 4.57 8.57
C HIS A 143 21.89 3.52 7.47
N SER A 144 20.62 3.24 7.13
CA SER A 144 20.26 2.18 6.20
C SER A 144 20.40 2.67 4.75
N SER A 145 21.09 1.86 3.93
CA SER A 145 21.15 2.05 2.48
C SER A 145 19.91 1.52 1.74
N HIS A 146 18.96 0.93 2.47
CA HIS A 146 17.73 0.42 1.87
C HIS A 146 16.83 1.56 1.40
N ALA A 147 16.05 1.29 0.36
CA ALA A 147 15.02 2.20 -0.13
C ALA A 147 13.62 1.65 0.17
N LEU A 148 12.66 2.55 0.40
CA LEU A 148 11.25 2.20 0.46
C LEU A 148 10.63 2.34 -0.93
N PHE A 149 9.87 1.34 -1.33
CA PHE A 149 9.12 1.27 -2.58
C PHE A 149 7.96 0.31 -2.43
N GLY A 150 6.99 0.44 -3.32
CA GLY A 150 5.81 -0.43 -3.37
C GLY A 150 4.57 0.14 -2.72
N PRO A 151 3.39 -0.32 -3.16
CA PRO A 151 2.09 0.13 -2.65
C PRO A 151 1.72 -0.51 -1.31
N GLU A 152 2.55 -1.38 -0.73
CA GLU A 152 2.20 -2.24 0.41
C GLU A 152 1.83 -1.43 1.66
N CYS A 153 2.54 -0.32 1.92
CA CYS A 153 2.19 0.58 3.03
C CYS A 153 0.80 1.19 2.83
N LEU A 154 0.51 1.62 1.60
CA LEU A 154 -0.80 2.16 1.23
C LEU A 154 -1.90 1.10 1.35
N ILE A 155 -1.62 -0.12 0.89
CA ILE A 155 -2.55 -1.25 0.98
C ILE A 155 -2.85 -1.58 2.45
N SER A 156 -1.83 -1.66 3.30
CA SER A 156 -1.99 -1.94 4.73
C SER A 156 -2.90 -0.92 5.41
N PHE A 157 -2.73 0.38 5.08
CA PHE A 157 -3.58 1.47 5.55
C PHE A 157 -5.04 1.32 5.08
N LEU A 158 -5.25 1.14 3.78
CA LEU A 158 -6.59 1.07 3.20
C LEU A 158 -7.33 -0.20 3.60
N LEU A 159 -6.63 -1.34 3.72
CA LEU A 159 -7.22 -2.58 4.21
C LEU A 159 -7.70 -2.44 5.65
N LEU A 160 -6.94 -1.79 6.51
CA LEU A 160 -7.34 -1.56 7.88
C LEU A 160 -8.63 -0.72 7.94
N ILE A 161 -8.70 0.41 7.24
CA ILE A 161 -9.92 1.24 7.18
C ILE A 161 -11.10 0.43 6.62
N TRP A 162 -10.86 -0.36 5.57
CA TRP A 162 -11.89 -1.20 4.96
C TRP A 162 -12.47 -2.23 5.95
N VAL A 163 -11.62 -2.81 6.79
CA VAL A 163 -12.05 -3.74 7.84
C VAL A 163 -12.84 -3.04 8.92
N PHE A 164 -12.43 -1.84 9.34
CA PHE A 164 -13.13 -1.08 10.36
C PHE A 164 -14.52 -0.63 9.89
N LEU A 165 -14.68 -0.32 8.60
CA LEU A 165 -15.99 0.08 8.03
C LEU A 165 -17.02 -1.07 8.01
N ASP A 166 -16.58 -2.32 7.73
CA ASP A 166 -17.48 -3.48 7.66
C ASP A 166 -16.81 -4.76 8.21
N PRO A 167 -16.57 -4.85 9.52
CA PRO A 167 -15.74 -5.91 10.11
C PRO A 167 -16.37 -7.31 10.04
N GLU A 168 -17.69 -7.39 10.09
CA GLU A 168 -18.43 -8.67 10.15
C GLU A 168 -18.74 -9.25 8.77
N LYS A 169 -18.46 -8.51 7.70
CA LYS A 169 -18.70 -9.04 6.35
C LYS A 169 -17.76 -10.21 6.08
N ARG A 170 -18.35 -11.33 5.65
CA ARG A 170 -17.61 -12.55 5.35
C ARG A 170 -16.84 -12.40 4.04
N LEU A 171 -15.59 -12.86 4.05
CA LEU A 171 -14.77 -13.02 2.87
C LEU A 171 -14.81 -14.51 2.48
N ALA A 172 -15.32 -14.81 1.31
CA ALA A 172 -15.14 -16.11 0.70
C ALA A 172 -13.73 -16.11 0.07
N LEU A 173 -12.85 -16.95 0.58
CA LEU A 173 -11.55 -17.20 -0.04
C LEU A 173 -11.77 -18.29 -1.10
N PRO A 174 -11.48 -18.01 -2.39
CA PRO A 174 -11.81 -18.95 -3.48
C PRO A 174 -11.08 -20.29 -3.37
N THR A 175 -10.00 -20.33 -2.58
CA THR A 175 -9.15 -21.54 -2.40
C THR A 175 -9.42 -22.31 -1.11
N LEU A 176 -10.21 -21.75 -0.18
CA LEU A 176 -10.50 -22.37 1.11
C LEU A 176 -12.00 -22.46 1.33
N PRO A 177 -12.53 -23.62 1.78
CA PRO A 177 -13.96 -23.79 2.06
C PRO A 177 -14.40 -23.02 3.32
N VAL A 178 -13.54 -22.14 3.85
CA VAL A 178 -13.77 -21.41 5.12
C VAL A 178 -14.15 -19.97 4.82
N THR A 179 -15.28 -19.53 5.33
CA THR A 179 -15.68 -18.12 5.31
C THR A 179 -15.25 -17.45 6.59
N LEU A 180 -14.25 -16.57 6.51
CA LEU A 180 -13.79 -15.76 7.63
C LEU A 180 -14.44 -14.37 7.60
N SER A 181 -14.75 -13.80 8.80
CA SER A 181 -15.08 -12.39 8.87
C SER A 181 -13.87 -11.54 8.52
N ARG A 182 -14.07 -10.36 7.92
CA ARG A 182 -12.99 -9.48 7.48
C ARG A 182 -11.99 -9.16 8.59
N LYS A 183 -12.48 -8.93 9.81
CA LYS A 183 -11.61 -8.60 10.96
C LYS A 183 -10.62 -9.73 11.27
N TRP A 184 -11.05 -10.99 11.27
CA TRP A 184 -10.15 -12.11 11.52
C TRP A 184 -9.27 -12.44 10.33
N ALA A 185 -9.80 -12.36 9.11
CA ALA A 185 -8.99 -12.50 7.89
C ALA A 185 -7.85 -11.47 7.85
N PHE A 186 -8.14 -10.21 8.22
CA PHE A 186 -7.12 -9.16 8.27
C PHE A 186 -6.04 -9.45 9.31
N VAL A 187 -6.40 -9.89 10.52
CA VAL A 187 -5.43 -10.24 11.57
C VAL A 187 -4.50 -11.36 11.09
N VAL A 188 -5.07 -12.46 10.57
CA VAL A 188 -4.28 -13.60 10.08
C VAL A 188 -3.35 -13.20 8.95
N LEU A 189 -3.87 -12.47 7.96
CA LEU A 189 -3.07 -12.01 6.82
C LEU A 189 -1.97 -11.01 7.25
N SER A 190 -2.26 -10.13 8.22
CA SER A 190 -1.27 -9.18 8.74
C SER A 190 -0.16 -9.88 9.49
N ILE A 191 -0.47 -10.86 10.35
CA ILE A 191 0.55 -11.65 11.06
C ILE A 191 1.46 -12.36 10.06
N PHE A 192 0.87 -13.03 9.06
CA PHE A 192 1.63 -13.74 8.04
C PHE A 192 2.48 -12.79 7.19
N TYR A 193 1.94 -11.64 6.79
CA TYR A 193 2.65 -10.61 6.05
C TYR A 193 3.85 -10.06 6.83
N PHE A 194 3.66 -9.69 8.11
CA PHE A 194 4.76 -9.19 8.94
C PHE A 194 5.83 -10.25 9.20
N PHE A 195 5.43 -11.50 9.37
CA PHE A 195 6.37 -12.60 9.49
C PHE A 195 7.26 -12.73 8.24
N ILE A 196 6.66 -12.65 7.04
CA ILE A 196 7.43 -12.67 5.78
C ILE A 196 8.38 -11.47 5.70
N LEU A 197 7.94 -10.26 6.09
CA LEU A 197 8.80 -9.07 6.04
C LEU A 197 10.01 -9.19 6.99
N ILE A 198 9.82 -9.76 8.17
CA ILE A 198 10.92 -10.02 9.11
C ILE A 198 11.91 -11.03 8.50
N LEU A 199 11.41 -12.15 7.99
CA LEU A 199 12.27 -13.19 7.38
C LEU A 199 13.02 -12.68 6.13
N SER A 200 12.42 -11.79 5.37
CA SER A 200 13.05 -11.20 4.16
C SER A 200 14.01 -10.06 4.47
N GLY A 201 14.10 -9.59 5.74
CA GLY A 201 14.92 -8.44 6.11
C GLY A 201 14.43 -7.11 5.53
N ALA A 202 13.17 -7.02 5.09
CA ALA A 202 12.58 -5.83 4.48
C ALA A 202 12.15 -4.80 5.55
N PHE A 203 13.08 -4.40 6.41
CA PHE A 203 12.81 -3.51 7.55
C PHE A 203 12.12 -2.19 7.21
N PRO A 204 12.48 -1.45 6.12
CA PRO A 204 11.80 -0.20 5.78
C PRO A 204 10.32 -0.42 5.50
N LEU A 205 9.99 -1.51 4.82
CA LEU A 205 8.63 -1.88 4.47
C LEU A 205 7.85 -2.36 5.72
N PHE A 206 8.52 -3.08 6.62
CA PHE A 206 7.95 -3.51 7.90
C PHE A 206 7.52 -2.31 8.75
N PHE A 207 8.45 -1.38 9.03
CA PHE A 207 8.15 -0.18 9.82
C PHE A 207 7.16 0.76 9.12
N GLY A 208 7.30 0.95 7.81
CA GLY A 208 6.36 1.73 7.00
C GLY A 208 4.93 1.19 7.06
N SER A 209 4.77 -0.14 7.00
CA SER A 209 3.45 -0.78 7.08
C SER A 209 2.83 -0.69 8.47
N ILE A 210 3.61 -0.88 9.54
CA ILE A 210 3.13 -0.70 10.91
C ILE A 210 2.68 0.74 11.14
N PHE A 211 3.51 1.71 10.72
CA PHE A 211 3.15 3.12 10.85
C PHE A 211 1.91 3.48 10.04
N SER A 212 1.78 2.94 8.83
CA SER A 212 0.58 3.13 8.00
C SER A 212 -0.67 2.57 8.67
N MET A 213 -0.59 1.39 9.29
CA MET A 213 -1.71 0.85 10.08
C MET A 213 -2.06 1.72 11.28
N PHE A 214 -1.05 2.23 11.99
CA PHE A 214 -1.25 3.17 13.10
C PHE A 214 -1.99 4.44 12.64
N LEU A 215 -1.59 5.03 11.53
CA LEU A 215 -2.30 6.17 10.92
C LEU A 215 -3.76 5.82 10.58
N GLY A 216 -4.00 4.61 10.08
CA GLY A 216 -5.35 4.11 9.80
C GLY A 216 -6.22 4.00 11.06
N ILE A 217 -5.64 3.54 12.17
CA ILE A 217 -6.32 3.49 13.47
C ILE A 217 -6.67 4.90 13.95
N LEU A 218 -5.70 5.83 13.92
CA LEU A 218 -5.92 7.22 14.32
C LEU A 218 -7.03 7.87 13.49
N PHE A 219 -7.04 7.62 12.18
CA PHE A 219 -8.12 8.12 11.33
C PHE A 219 -9.47 7.53 11.72
N CYS A 220 -9.56 6.22 11.95
CA CYS A 220 -10.80 5.57 12.38
C CYS A 220 -11.31 6.15 13.71
N PHE A 221 -10.43 6.47 14.67
CA PHE A 221 -10.80 7.15 15.90
C PHE A 221 -11.32 8.56 15.66
N LYS A 222 -10.64 9.34 14.81
CA LYS A 222 -11.07 10.70 14.46
C LYS A 222 -12.46 10.73 13.82
N GLU A 223 -12.73 9.81 12.91
CA GLU A 223 -14.03 9.69 12.22
C GLU A 223 -15.08 8.94 13.08
N LYS A 224 -14.76 8.62 14.33
CA LYS A 224 -15.66 7.88 15.26
C LYS A 224 -16.13 6.53 14.71
N ILE A 225 -15.30 5.89 13.87
CA ILE A 225 -15.57 4.54 13.36
C ILE A 225 -15.36 3.56 14.51
N PRO A 226 -16.35 2.71 14.84
CA PRO A 226 -16.28 1.84 16.00
C PRO A 226 -15.15 0.81 15.86
N ASN A 227 -14.42 0.57 16.96
CA ASN A 227 -13.38 -0.45 16.98
C ASN A 227 -14.01 -1.85 16.87
N PRO A 228 -13.70 -2.63 15.81
CA PRO A 228 -14.27 -3.96 15.59
C PRO A 228 -13.77 -5.02 16.59
N TYR A 229 -12.69 -4.74 17.30
CA TYR A 229 -12.06 -5.67 18.25
C TYR A 229 -12.44 -5.37 19.71
N ARG A 230 -13.27 -4.35 19.95
CA ARG A 230 -13.75 -4.04 21.31
C ARG A 230 -14.60 -5.20 21.82
N ILE A 231 -14.13 -5.85 22.88
CA ILE A 231 -14.90 -6.85 23.61
C ILE A 231 -16.12 -6.16 24.19
N ARG A 232 -17.31 -6.55 23.79
CA ARG A 232 -18.54 -6.14 24.44
C ARG A 232 -18.60 -6.91 25.76
N THR A 233 -18.25 -6.29 26.86
CA THR A 233 -18.66 -6.76 28.18
C THR A 233 -20.19 -6.61 28.24
N PHE A 234 -20.88 -7.73 28.25
CA PHE A 234 -22.31 -7.82 28.48
C PHE A 234 -22.57 -7.55 29.96
#